data_3d697a7c5cc478c7e175eced7e438483
#
_entry.id   3d697a7c5cc478c7e175eced7e438483
#
_cell.length_a   1.000
_cell.length_b   1.000
_cell.length_c   1.000
_cell.angle_alpha   90.00
_cell.angle_beta   90.00
_cell.angle_gamma   90.00
#
_symmetry.space_group_name_H-M   'P 1'
#
loop_
_entity.id
_entity.type
_entity.pdbx_description
1 polymer ?
#
loop_
_entity_poly.entity_id
_entity_poly.type
_entity_poly.pdbx_seq_one_letter_code
_entity_poly.pdbx_strand_id
1 'polypeptide(L)'
;MRSESIVFAIAGICFGIILGWVIGAQQAGPRGLAAPAATTASAAPAQGAGTTQQPPPLDEAKVQALTTVIQSDPKNAGALVQLANTYFDAERYQDAIKWYEQAVVVDPKNPDASTDLGISYYYTGQTDKALQQFDTSLKIDPRHTKTMLNQGVVLAFGKQDLVGAAAAWNQVVALSPDSPEGQAAKRALDGIAAAGHPGTPAAAPGG
;
A
#
# COMPACT_ATOMS: atom_id res chain seq x y z
N MET A 1 10.94 0.32 -28.99
CA MET A 1 9.51 0.56 -28.68
C MET A 1 8.81 -0.67 -28.10
N ARG A 2 9.43 -1.42 -27.17
CA ARG A 2 8.79 -2.60 -26.50
C ARG A 2 8.93 -2.62 -24.98
N SER A 3 9.75 -1.77 -24.39
CA SER A 3 9.98 -1.74 -22.93
C SER A 3 8.91 -0.96 -22.16
N GLU A 4 8.41 0.12 -22.74
CA GLU A 4 7.42 0.97 -22.06
C GLU A 4 6.05 0.29 -21.87
N SER A 5 5.62 -0.50 -22.85
CA SER A 5 4.32 -1.19 -22.78
C SER A 5 4.28 -2.30 -21.72
N ILE A 6 5.42 -2.91 -21.41
CA ILE A 6 5.53 -3.97 -20.39
C ILE A 6 5.46 -3.37 -18.98
N VAL A 7 6.10 -2.22 -18.76
CA VAL A 7 6.06 -1.52 -17.47
C VAL A 7 4.63 -1.10 -17.12
N PHE A 8 3.87 -0.59 -18.09
CA PHE A 8 2.46 -0.23 -17.87
C PHE A 8 1.56 -1.44 -17.57
N ALA A 9 1.81 -2.60 -18.18
CA ALA A 9 1.03 -3.81 -17.91
C ALA A 9 1.25 -4.33 -16.48
N ILE A 10 2.50 -4.33 -16.00
CA ILE A 10 2.84 -4.77 -14.64
C ILE A 10 2.34 -3.75 -13.61
N ALA A 11 2.48 -2.45 -13.88
CA ALA A 11 1.97 -1.39 -13.02
C ALA A 11 0.45 -1.51 -12.81
N GLY A 12 -0.32 -1.76 -13.86
CA GLY A 12 -1.78 -1.91 -13.77
C GLY A 12 -2.23 -3.10 -12.92
N ILE A 13 -1.52 -4.23 -13.00
CA ILE A 13 -1.87 -5.45 -12.27
C ILE A 13 -1.52 -5.31 -10.77
N CYS A 14 -0.33 -4.80 -10.44
CA CYS A 14 0.09 -4.64 -9.05
C CYS A 14 -0.68 -3.51 -8.34
N PHE A 15 -0.99 -2.42 -9.04
CA PHE A 15 -1.75 -1.30 -8.47
C PHE A 15 -3.19 -1.70 -8.13
N GLY A 16 -3.86 -2.49 -9.00
CA GLY A 16 -5.20 -3.00 -8.75
C GLY A 16 -5.27 -3.96 -7.56
N ILE A 17 -4.23 -4.77 -7.33
CA ILE A 17 -4.18 -5.74 -6.24
C ILE A 17 -3.94 -5.06 -4.88
N ILE A 18 -3.08 -4.05 -4.82
CA ILE A 18 -2.75 -3.35 -3.57
C ILE A 18 -3.91 -2.44 -3.12
N LEU A 19 -4.53 -1.69 -4.04
CA LEU A 19 -5.69 -0.85 -3.73
C LEU A 19 -6.93 -1.69 -3.38
N GLY A 20 -7.19 -2.77 -4.11
CA GLY A 20 -8.35 -3.62 -3.85
C GLY A 20 -8.28 -4.33 -2.50
N TRP A 21 -7.08 -4.59 -1.98
CA TRP A 21 -6.91 -5.31 -0.72
C TRP A 21 -7.04 -4.43 0.52
N VAL A 22 -6.52 -3.21 0.50
CA VAL A 22 -6.66 -2.26 1.62
C VAL A 22 -8.13 -1.92 1.88
N ILE A 23 -8.95 -1.82 0.83
CA ILE A 23 -10.40 -1.56 0.96
C ILE A 23 -11.17 -2.84 1.37
N GLY A 24 -10.75 -4.02 0.91
CA GLY A 24 -11.44 -5.30 1.18
C GLY A 24 -11.29 -5.79 2.63
N ALA A 25 -10.18 -5.52 3.30
CA ALA A 25 -9.90 -6.01 4.64
C ALA A 25 -10.71 -5.29 5.74
N GLN A 26 -11.21 -4.08 5.48
CA GLN A 26 -12.00 -3.33 6.46
C GLN A 26 -13.50 -3.61 6.44
N GLN A 27 -14.01 -4.37 5.45
CA GLN A 27 -15.47 -4.62 5.31
C GLN A 27 -15.94 -6.02 5.73
N ALA A 28 -15.10 -6.86 6.30
CA ALA A 28 -15.49 -8.19 6.78
C ALA A 28 -16.16 -8.17 8.16
N GLY A 29 -17.34 -7.60 8.25
CA GLY A 29 -18.27 -7.84 9.37
C GLY A 29 -19.17 -9.07 9.06
N PRO A 30 -19.63 -9.81 10.09
CA PRO A 30 -20.37 -11.06 9.87
C PRO A 30 -21.76 -10.81 9.27
N ARG A 31 -21.99 -11.25 8.04
CA ARG A 31 -23.31 -11.31 7.43
C ARG A 31 -23.89 -12.71 7.56
N GLY A 32 -25.08 -12.76 8.15
CA GLY A 32 -25.88 -13.96 8.35
C GLY A 32 -26.34 -14.59 7.04
N LEU A 33 -26.52 -15.92 7.10
CA LEU A 33 -26.92 -16.84 6.05
C LEU A 33 -28.33 -16.55 5.53
N ALA A 34 -28.50 -16.48 4.22
CA ALA A 34 -29.74 -16.79 3.54
C ALA A 34 -29.41 -17.43 2.20
N ALA A 35 -29.99 -18.63 1.95
CA ALA A 35 -29.80 -19.52 0.82
C ALA A 35 -30.77 -19.21 -0.35
N PRO A 36 -30.74 -19.96 -1.49
CA PRO A 36 -30.60 -19.37 -2.82
C PRO A 36 -31.89 -19.39 -3.65
N ALA A 37 -31.98 -18.56 -4.66
CA ALA A 37 -32.88 -18.77 -5.79
C ALA A 37 -32.09 -18.65 -7.10
N ALA A 38 -32.08 -19.72 -7.86
CA ALA A 38 -31.50 -19.82 -9.19
C ALA A 38 -32.35 -19.07 -10.22
N THR A 39 -31.73 -18.24 -11.04
CA THR A 39 -32.24 -17.85 -12.34
C THR A 39 -31.11 -17.69 -13.34
N THR A 40 -31.19 -18.47 -14.41
CA THR A 40 -30.32 -18.47 -15.58
C THR A 40 -30.47 -17.17 -16.38
N ALA A 41 -29.36 -16.51 -16.70
CA ALA A 41 -29.29 -15.53 -17.80
C ALA A 41 -27.88 -15.46 -18.37
N SER A 42 -27.81 -15.90 -19.57
CA SER A 42 -26.97 -15.56 -20.75
C SER A 42 -25.76 -14.65 -20.53
N ALA A 43 -24.58 -15.21 -20.85
CA ALA A 43 -23.31 -14.48 -20.94
C ALA A 43 -23.30 -13.56 -22.17
N ALA A 44 -23.07 -12.27 -21.93
CA ALA A 44 -22.52 -11.35 -22.91
C ALA A 44 -21.11 -10.93 -22.44
N PRO A 45 -20.11 -10.80 -23.33
CA PRO A 45 -18.77 -10.42 -22.91
C PRO A 45 -18.79 -8.95 -22.48
N ALA A 46 -18.61 -8.70 -21.20
CA ALA A 46 -18.40 -7.34 -20.69
C ALA A 46 -17.03 -6.83 -21.17
N GLN A 47 -17.05 -5.97 -22.16
CA GLN A 47 -15.92 -5.11 -22.50
C GLN A 47 -15.60 -4.28 -21.25
N GLY A 48 -14.35 -4.34 -20.81
CA GLY A 48 -13.88 -3.57 -19.67
C GLY A 48 -13.97 -2.08 -19.94
N ALA A 49 -15.06 -1.46 -19.52
CA ALA A 49 -15.13 -0.03 -19.32
C ALA A 49 -14.21 0.27 -18.12
N GLY A 50 -13.09 0.95 -18.37
CA GLY A 50 -12.28 1.54 -17.32
C GLY A 50 -13.17 2.52 -16.55
N THR A 51 -13.70 2.08 -15.43
CA THR A 51 -14.31 2.96 -14.46
C THR A 51 -13.20 3.83 -13.91
N THR A 52 -13.14 5.09 -14.32
CA THR A 52 -12.45 6.14 -13.57
C THR A 52 -13.15 6.20 -12.21
N GLN A 53 -12.66 5.41 -11.25
CA GLN A 53 -13.15 5.49 -9.88
C GLN A 53 -12.78 6.88 -9.37
N GLN A 54 -13.81 7.68 -9.13
CA GLN A 54 -13.63 8.96 -8.46
C GLN A 54 -13.11 8.68 -7.04
N PRO A 55 -12.13 9.48 -6.56
CA PRO A 55 -11.63 9.32 -5.19
C PRO A 55 -12.78 9.25 -4.18
N PRO A 56 -12.66 8.43 -3.13
CA PRO A 56 -13.66 8.40 -2.08
C PRO A 56 -13.88 9.80 -1.49
N PRO A 57 -15.12 10.18 -1.16
CA PRO A 57 -15.37 11.49 -0.53
C PRO A 57 -14.67 11.56 0.83
N LEU A 58 -14.13 12.74 1.16
CA LEU A 58 -13.55 13.00 2.47
C LEU A 58 -14.64 12.92 3.54
N ASP A 59 -14.39 12.21 4.64
CA ASP A 59 -15.25 12.18 5.83
C ASP A 59 -15.04 13.47 6.65
N GLU A 60 -15.77 14.52 6.27
CA GLU A 60 -15.69 15.84 6.90
C GLU A 60 -16.08 15.80 8.39
N ALA A 61 -17.00 14.91 8.79
CA ALA A 61 -17.41 14.78 10.19
C ALA A 61 -16.24 14.20 11.03
N LYS A 62 -15.56 13.19 10.51
CA LYS A 62 -14.37 12.61 11.15
C LYS A 62 -13.22 13.60 11.21
N VAL A 63 -12.99 14.37 10.12
CA VAL A 63 -12.00 15.45 10.09
C VAL A 63 -12.27 16.47 11.19
N GLN A 64 -13.52 16.96 11.31
CA GLN A 64 -13.90 17.94 12.33
C GLN A 64 -13.72 17.39 13.75
N ALA A 65 -14.15 16.15 14.01
CA ALA A 65 -14.00 15.52 15.31
C ALA A 65 -12.52 15.38 15.71
N LEU A 66 -11.68 14.86 14.81
CA LEU A 66 -10.25 14.70 15.06
C LEU A 66 -9.52 16.04 15.22
N THR A 67 -9.90 17.04 14.43
CA THR A 67 -9.34 18.40 14.56
C THR A 67 -9.66 18.99 15.94
N THR A 68 -10.87 18.76 16.46
CA THR A 68 -11.23 19.20 17.83
C THR A 68 -10.38 18.51 18.89
N VAL A 69 -10.12 17.20 18.75
CA VAL A 69 -9.23 16.47 19.65
C VAL A 69 -7.81 17.04 19.60
N ILE A 70 -7.28 17.28 18.41
CA ILE A 70 -5.91 17.82 18.21
C ILE A 70 -5.81 19.26 18.75
N GLN A 71 -6.84 20.07 18.63
CA GLN A 71 -6.88 21.43 19.22
C GLN A 71 -6.81 21.38 20.75
N SER A 72 -7.44 20.40 21.39
CA SER A 72 -7.40 20.21 22.84
C SER A 72 -6.11 19.55 23.31
N ASP A 73 -5.54 18.65 22.51
CA ASP A 73 -4.28 17.95 22.79
C ASP A 73 -3.43 17.85 21.50
N PRO A 74 -2.59 18.86 21.20
CA PRO A 74 -1.74 18.87 20.02
C PRO A 74 -0.67 17.77 19.99
N LYS A 75 -0.44 17.08 21.11
CA LYS A 75 0.50 15.96 21.21
C LYS A 75 -0.16 14.60 21.14
N ASN A 76 -1.43 14.53 20.80
CA ASN A 76 -2.14 13.28 20.60
C ASN A 76 -1.71 12.63 19.25
N ALA A 77 -0.62 11.85 19.28
CA ALA A 77 -0.10 11.19 18.10
C ALA A 77 -1.15 10.29 17.41
N GLY A 78 -2.00 9.62 18.20
CA GLY A 78 -3.06 8.78 17.66
C GLY A 78 -4.10 9.57 16.86
N ALA A 79 -4.51 10.74 17.34
CA ALA A 79 -5.45 11.61 16.63
C ALA A 79 -4.81 12.18 15.34
N LEU A 80 -3.53 12.56 15.41
CA LEU A 80 -2.78 13.03 14.24
C LEU A 80 -2.71 11.95 13.14
N VAL A 81 -2.36 10.70 13.50
CA VAL A 81 -2.34 9.57 12.56
C VAL A 81 -3.73 9.31 11.98
N GLN A 82 -4.77 9.28 12.81
CA GLN A 82 -6.12 9.04 12.32
C GLN A 82 -6.63 10.13 11.36
N LEU A 83 -6.27 11.38 11.61
CA LEU A 83 -6.60 12.48 10.70
C LEU A 83 -5.83 12.37 9.39
N ALA A 84 -4.54 12.02 9.45
CA ALA A 84 -3.73 11.73 8.27
C ALA A 84 -4.34 10.58 7.45
N ASN A 85 -4.71 9.47 8.10
CA ASN A 85 -5.38 8.34 7.45
C ASN A 85 -6.68 8.76 6.76
N THR A 86 -7.48 9.62 7.40
CA THR A 86 -8.74 10.11 6.82
C THR A 86 -8.52 10.88 5.52
N TYR A 87 -7.48 11.70 5.46
CA TYR A 87 -7.08 12.37 4.21
C TYR A 87 -6.48 11.41 3.19
N PHE A 88 -5.67 10.44 3.65
CA PHE A 88 -5.07 9.43 2.79
C PHE A 88 -6.12 8.56 2.09
N ASP A 89 -7.12 8.08 2.85
CA ASP A 89 -8.23 7.27 2.34
C ASP A 89 -9.09 8.02 1.30
N ALA A 90 -9.14 9.35 1.39
CA ALA A 90 -9.77 10.23 0.41
C ALA A 90 -8.82 10.64 -0.74
N GLU A 91 -7.65 9.99 -0.88
CA GLU A 91 -6.59 10.30 -1.86
C GLU A 91 -6.05 11.73 -1.78
N ARG A 92 -6.30 12.43 -0.67
CA ARG A 92 -5.78 13.77 -0.40
C ARG A 92 -4.37 13.69 0.23
N TYR A 93 -3.46 13.07 -0.49
CA TYR A 93 -2.12 12.72 0.01
C TYR A 93 -1.30 13.91 0.49
N GLN A 94 -1.43 15.09 -0.14
CA GLN A 94 -0.74 16.32 0.31
C GLN A 94 -1.22 16.78 1.69
N ASP A 95 -2.51 16.61 1.99
CA ASP A 95 -3.06 16.94 3.30
C ASP A 95 -2.69 15.85 4.32
N ALA A 96 -2.69 14.58 3.92
CA ALA A 96 -2.23 13.47 4.76
C ALA A 96 -0.77 13.67 5.21
N ILE A 97 0.13 14.07 4.30
CA ILE A 97 1.54 14.37 4.62
C ILE A 97 1.65 15.35 5.78
N LYS A 98 0.89 16.45 5.76
CA LYS A 98 0.95 17.49 6.81
C LYS A 98 0.68 16.93 8.21
N TRP A 99 -0.26 15.99 8.31
CA TRP A 99 -0.64 15.40 9.58
C TRP A 99 0.29 14.25 9.99
N TYR A 100 0.74 13.43 9.04
CA TYR A 100 1.77 12.42 9.33
C TYR A 100 3.10 13.04 9.76
N GLU A 101 3.54 14.16 9.13
CA GLU A 101 4.74 14.88 9.55
C GLU A 101 4.64 15.32 11.02
N GLN A 102 3.47 15.82 11.45
CA GLN A 102 3.23 16.15 12.85
C GLN A 102 3.24 14.91 13.74
N ALA A 103 2.59 13.83 13.30
CA ALA A 103 2.51 12.58 14.05
C ALA A 103 3.91 12.00 14.32
N VAL A 104 4.81 11.95 13.33
CA VAL A 104 6.17 11.42 13.51
C VAL A 104 7.07 12.33 14.33
N VAL A 105 6.75 13.63 14.43
CA VAL A 105 7.43 14.55 15.36
C VAL A 105 6.99 14.27 16.81
N VAL A 106 5.71 13.99 17.03
CA VAL A 106 5.15 13.71 18.36
C VAL A 106 5.54 12.30 18.84
N ASP A 107 5.47 11.32 17.96
CA ASP A 107 5.87 9.93 18.23
C ASP A 107 6.89 9.44 17.18
N PRO A 108 8.18 9.75 17.37
CA PRO A 108 9.23 9.39 16.43
C PRO A 108 9.58 7.90 16.44
N LYS A 109 8.94 7.10 17.31
CA LYS A 109 9.17 5.66 17.41
C LYS A 109 8.04 4.83 16.80
N ASN A 110 7.13 5.44 16.09
CA ASN A 110 6.02 4.78 15.42
C ASN A 110 6.41 4.38 13.98
N PRO A 111 6.73 3.11 13.70
CA PRO A 111 7.13 2.68 12.37
C PRO A 111 5.97 2.74 11.37
N ASP A 112 4.71 2.54 11.83
CA ASP A 112 3.54 2.64 10.97
C ASP A 112 3.34 4.06 10.45
N ALA A 113 3.34 5.07 11.34
CA ALA A 113 3.19 6.47 10.95
C ALA A 113 4.31 6.91 9.99
N SER A 114 5.56 6.46 10.27
CA SER A 114 6.71 6.69 9.38
C SER A 114 6.51 6.05 8.01
N THR A 115 5.97 4.82 7.96
CA THR A 115 5.67 4.11 6.71
C THR A 115 4.58 4.83 5.92
N ASP A 116 3.48 5.22 6.55
CA ASP A 116 2.34 5.85 5.90
C ASP A 116 2.70 7.25 5.37
N LEU A 117 3.59 7.98 6.06
CA LEU A 117 4.20 9.20 5.55
C LEU A 117 5.01 8.92 4.27
N GLY A 118 5.83 7.86 4.27
CA GLY A 118 6.59 7.43 3.10
C GLY A 118 5.69 7.09 1.90
N ILE A 119 4.61 6.35 2.14
CA ILE A 119 3.63 6.03 1.11
C ILE A 119 2.98 7.30 0.55
N SER A 120 2.62 8.25 1.42
CA SER A 120 2.04 9.54 1.01
C SER A 120 3.00 10.37 0.16
N TYR A 121 4.29 10.37 0.48
CA TYR A 121 5.31 10.99 -0.36
C TYR A 121 5.38 10.34 -1.74
N TYR A 122 5.30 9.02 -1.82
CA TYR A 122 5.31 8.31 -3.10
C TYR A 122 4.13 8.70 -3.99
N TYR A 123 2.91 8.72 -3.44
CA TYR A 123 1.71 9.13 -4.19
C TYR A 123 1.74 10.59 -4.66
N THR A 124 2.58 11.42 -4.04
CA THR A 124 2.79 12.81 -4.46
C THR A 124 4.03 13.00 -5.36
N GLY A 125 4.61 11.90 -5.86
CA GLY A 125 5.77 11.92 -6.76
C GLY A 125 7.12 12.18 -6.07
N GLN A 126 7.14 12.19 -4.73
CA GLN A 126 8.35 12.47 -3.96
C GLN A 126 9.09 11.17 -3.59
N THR A 127 9.47 10.40 -4.62
CA THR A 127 10.03 9.03 -4.48
C THR A 127 11.23 8.95 -3.54
N ASP A 128 12.14 9.92 -3.59
CA ASP A 128 13.35 9.90 -2.73
C ASP A 128 13.01 10.12 -1.27
N LYS A 129 12.04 11.00 -0.97
CA LYS A 129 11.56 11.19 0.40
C LYS A 129 10.83 9.96 0.92
N ALA A 130 10.08 9.27 0.06
CA ALA A 130 9.42 8.02 0.40
C ALA A 130 10.44 6.97 0.88
N LEU A 131 11.49 6.73 0.10
CA LEU A 131 12.55 5.78 0.46
C LEU A 131 13.30 6.19 1.74
N GLN A 132 13.61 7.47 1.90
CA GLN A 132 14.24 7.98 3.12
C GLN A 132 13.34 7.75 4.36
N GLN A 133 12.04 7.90 4.19
CA GLN A 133 11.10 7.69 5.29
C GLN A 133 10.92 6.20 5.62
N PHE A 134 10.96 5.31 4.62
CA PHE A 134 11.00 3.87 4.84
C PHE A 134 12.29 3.45 5.56
N ASP A 135 13.43 4.00 5.20
CA ASP A 135 14.70 3.76 5.93
C ASP A 135 14.59 4.20 7.39
N THR A 136 13.88 5.29 7.65
CA THR A 136 13.61 5.75 9.02
C THR A 136 12.72 4.75 9.76
N SER A 137 11.66 4.28 9.14
CA SER A 137 10.78 3.25 9.71
C SER A 137 11.55 1.95 10.03
N LEU A 138 12.41 1.48 9.13
CA LEU A 138 13.22 0.27 9.32
C LEU A 138 14.34 0.43 10.36
N LYS A 139 14.78 1.66 10.66
CA LYS A 139 15.65 1.92 11.81
C LYS A 139 14.90 1.81 13.13
N ILE A 140 13.62 2.12 13.16
CA ILE A 140 12.75 1.97 14.34
C ILE A 140 12.43 0.48 14.55
N ASP A 141 11.94 -0.19 13.52
CA ASP A 141 11.67 -1.64 13.51
C ASP A 141 12.27 -2.31 12.27
N PRO A 142 13.44 -2.97 12.38
CA PRO A 142 14.10 -3.65 11.28
C PRO A 142 13.32 -4.85 10.72
N ARG A 143 12.21 -5.24 11.33
CA ARG A 143 11.36 -6.36 10.90
C ARG A 143 9.98 -5.90 10.42
N HIS A 144 9.77 -4.61 10.21
CA HIS A 144 8.49 -4.04 9.82
C HIS A 144 8.14 -4.40 8.36
N THR A 145 7.42 -5.50 8.17
CA THR A 145 7.10 -6.09 6.86
C THR A 145 6.30 -5.15 5.96
N LYS A 146 5.40 -4.33 6.53
CA LYS A 146 4.65 -3.30 5.80
C LYS A 146 5.60 -2.30 5.12
N THR A 147 6.64 -1.84 5.83
CA THR A 147 7.64 -0.92 5.27
C THR A 147 8.42 -1.58 4.15
N MET A 148 8.94 -2.81 4.38
CA MET A 148 9.71 -3.53 3.36
C MET A 148 8.88 -3.79 2.10
N LEU A 149 7.61 -4.17 2.25
CA LEU A 149 6.70 -4.37 1.12
C LEU A 149 6.57 -3.09 0.29
N ASN A 150 6.30 -1.95 0.94
CA ASN A 150 6.14 -0.67 0.27
C ASN A 150 7.46 -0.12 -0.29
N GLN A 151 8.58 -0.36 0.39
CA GLN A 151 9.91 -0.04 -0.14
C GLN A 151 10.16 -0.77 -1.47
N GLY A 152 9.83 -2.06 -1.54
CA GLY A 152 9.91 -2.82 -2.79
C GLY A 152 9.02 -2.24 -3.89
N VAL A 153 7.79 -1.82 -3.57
CA VAL A 153 6.90 -1.14 -4.54
C VAL A 153 7.53 0.15 -5.08
N VAL A 154 8.05 0.99 -4.20
CA VAL A 154 8.65 2.28 -4.59
C VAL A 154 9.96 2.08 -5.37
N LEU A 155 10.76 1.07 -5.03
CA LEU A 155 11.94 0.71 -5.81
C LEU A 155 11.56 0.23 -7.21
N ALA A 156 10.57 -0.67 -7.33
CA ALA A 156 10.15 -1.20 -8.62
C ALA A 156 9.55 -0.13 -9.54
N PHE A 157 8.60 0.64 -9.03
CA PHE A 157 7.80 1.54 -9.87
C PHE A 157 8.28 3.00 -9.83
N GLY A 158 8.85 3.44 -8.73
CA GLY A 158 9.37 4.79 -8.57
C GLY A 158 10.81 4.96 -9.04
N LYS A 159 11.63 3.92 -8.87
CA LYS A 159 13.06 3.92 -9.25
C LYS A 159 13.38 3.00 -10.43
N GLN A 160 12.46 2.12 -10.83
CA GLN A 160 12.71 1.06 -11.81
C GLN A 160 13.85 0.11 -11.40
N ASP A 161 14.10 0.01 -10.10
CA ASP A 161 15.08 -0.90 -9.49
C ASP A 161 14.40 -2.21 -9.10
N LEU A 162 14.27 -3.11 -10.06
CA LEU A 162 13.65 -4.43 -9.84
C LEU A 162 14.51 -5.34 -8.97
N VAL A 163 15.83 -5.14 -8.96
CA VAL A 163 16.75 -5.93 -8.13
C VAL A 163 16.58 -5.55 -6.66
N GLY A 164 16.59 -4.27 -6.36
CA GLY A 164 16.32 -3.76 -5.02
C GLY A 164 14.92 -4.11 -4.53
N ALA A 165 13.91 -4.01 -5.40
CA ALA A 165 12.54 -4.40 -5.11
C ALA A 165 12.44 -5.88 -4.74
N ALA A 166 13.03 -6.76 -5.55
CA ALA A 166 13.06 -8.21 -5.28
C ALA A 166 13.77 -8.53 -3.95
N ALA A 167 14.86 -7.83 -3.64
CA ALA A 167 15.57 -8.00 -2.37
C ALA A 167 14.67 -7.64 -1.17
N ALA A 168 13.96 -6.50 -1.23
CA ALA A 168 13.02 -6.09 -0.19
C ALA A 168 11.87 -7.09 -0.03
N TRP A 169 11.25 -7.54 -1.12
CA TRP A 169 10.15 -8.50 -1.07
C TRP A 169 10.58 -9.88 -0.60
N ASN A 170 11.78 -10.36 -0.94
CA ASN A 170 12.33 -11.60 -0.40
C ASN A 170 12.50 -11.54 1.12
N GLN A 171 12.88 -10.38 1.68
CA GLN A 171 12.94 -10.20 3.14
C GLN A 171 11.54 -10.31 3.77
N VAL A 172 10.49 -9.73 3.17
CA VAL A 172 9.12 -9.87 3.64
C VAL A 172 8.69 -11.33 3.67
N VAL A 173 8.94 -12.08 2.58
CA VAL A 173 8.61 -13.52 2.49
C VAL A 173 9.36 -14.33 3.53
N ALA A 174 10.63 -14.03 3.77
CA ALA A 174 11.44 -14.73 4.80
C ALA A 174 10.95 -14.47 6.22
N LEU A 175 10.46 -13.26 6.51
CA LEU A 175 9.99 -12.88 7.85
C LEU A 175 8.57 -13.34 8.15
N SER A 176 7.68 -13.31 7.17
CA SER A 176 6.24 -13.54 7.37
C SER A 176 5.59 -14.11 6.10
N PRO A 177 5.91 -15.36 5.70
CA PRO A 177 5.49 -15.93 4.41
C PRO A 177 3.98 -16.06 4.24
N ASP A 178 3.24 -16.20 5.34
CA ASP A 178 1.80 -16.45 5.35
C ASP A 178 0.99 -15.20 5.70
N SER A 179 1.65 -14.11 6.05
CA SER A 179 0.98 -12.83 6.26
C SER A 179 0.45 -12.24 4.95
N PRO A 180 -0.49 -11.31 5.01
CA PRO A 180 -0.93 -10.56 3.84
C PRO A 180 0.21 -9.91 3.06
N GLU A 181 1.18 -9.32 3.77
CA GLU A 181 2.37 -8.70 3.19
C GLU A 181 3.27 -9.76 2.51
N GLY A 182 3.47 -10.92 3.15
CA GLY A 182 4.23 -12.04 2.59
C GLY A 182 3.62 -12.57 1.30
N GLN A 183 2.30 -12.73 1.28
CA GLN A 183 1.58 -13.15 0.08
C GLN A 183 1.62 -12.08 -1.03
N ALA A 184 1.54 -10.79 -0.67
CA ALA A 184 1.70 -9.70 -1.62
C ALA A 184 3.11 -9.67 -2.22
N ALA A 185 4.13 -9.83 -1.37
CA ALA A 185 5.52 -9.91 -1.81
C ALA A 185 5.79 -11.10 -2.74
N LYS A 186 5.23 -12.29 -2.45
CA LYS A 186 5.32 -13.46 -3.35
C LYS A 186 4.73 -13.16 -4.72
N ARG A 187 3.51 -12.58 -4.78
CA ARG A 187 2.89 -12.20 -6.07
C ARG A 187 3.71 -11.18 -6.84
N ALA A 188 4.33 -10.22 -6.15
CA ALA A 188 5.19 -9.23 -6.79
C ALA A 188 6.47 -9.86 -7.37
N LEU A 189 7.09 -10.80 -6.65
CA LEU A 189 8.24 -11.58 -7.12
C LEU A 189 7.89 -12.44 -8.33
N ASP A 190 6.75 -13.13 -8.30
CA ASP A 190 6.25 -13.92 -9.43
C ASP A 190 6.01 -13.04 -10.67
N GLY A 191 5.51 -11.81 -10.47
CA GLY A 191 5.35 -10.82 -11.54
C GLY A 191 6.67 -10.42 -12.19
N ILE A 192 7.74 -10.21 -11.41
CA ILE A 192 9.08 -9.93 -11.95
C ILE A 192 9.61 -11.13 -12.72
N ALA A 193 9.47 -12.35 -12.18
CA ALA A 193 9.93 -13.57 -12.82
C ALA A 193 9.20 -13.81 -14.16
N ALA A 194 7.90 -13.63 -14.20
CA ALA A 194 7.08 -13.76 -15.41
C ALA A 194 7.44 -12.73 -16.50
N ALA A 195 7.90 -11.54 -16.11
CA ALA A 195 8.37 -10.52 -17.05
C ALA A 195 9.75 -10.79 -17.63
N GLY A 196 10.42 -11.90 -17.24
CA GLY A 196 11.71 -12.32 -17.78
C GLY A 196 12.90 -11.46 -17.36
N HIS A 197 12.81 -10.79 -16.22
CA HIS A 197 13.90 -9.99 -15.69
C HIS A 197 14.88 -10.89 -14.91
N PRO A 198 16.17 -11.00 -15.34
CA PRO A 198 17.16 -11.79 -14.62
C PRO A 198 17.56 -11.08 -13.32
N GLY A 199 17.13 -11.57 -12.19
CA GLY A 199 17.47 -11.00 -10.88
C GLY A 199 16.73 -11.63 -9.71
N THR A 200 15.74 -12.47 -9.96
CA THR A 200 15.09 -13.29 -8.94
C THR A 200 15.89 -14.56 -8.75
N PRO A 201 16.50 -14.83 -7.57
CA PRO A 201 16.92 -16.17 -7.27
C PRO A 201 15.66 -17.06 -7.29
N ALA A 202 15.65 -18.05 -8.19
CA ALA A 202 14.62 -19.10 -8.17
C ALA A 202 14.54 -19.62 -6.72
N ALA A 203 13.32 -19.64 -6.14
CA ALA A 203 13.11 -20.31 -4.89
C ALA A 203 13.64 -21.73 -5.04
N ALA A 204 14.62 -22.10 -4.22
CA ALA A 204 15.16 -23.45 -4.25
C ALA A 204 14.01 -24.43 -3.99
N PRO A 205 13.82 -25.48 -4.82
CA PRO A 205 12.85 -26.50 -4.53
C PRO A 205 13.24 -27.14 -3.20
N GLY A 206 12.33 -27.05 -2.21
CA GLY A 206 12.52 -27.67 -0.91
C GLY A 206 12.79 -29.17 -1.09
N GLY A 207 13.97 -29.60 -0.65
CA GLY A 207 14.31 -30.98 -0.47
C GLY A 207 13.79 -31.51 0.85
#